data_8c6a1a1d2da3e054dc82fe442b0aca73
#
_entry.id   8c6a1a1d2da3e054dc82fe442b0aca73
#
_cell.length_a   1.000
_cell.length_b   1.000
_cell.length_c   1.000
_cell.angle_alpha   90.00
_cell.angle_beta   90.00
_cell.angle_gamma   90.00
#
_symmetry.space_group_name_H-M   'P 1'
#
loop_
_entity.id
_entity.type
_entity.pdbx_description
1 polymer ?
#
loop_
_entity_poly.entity_id
_entity_poly.type
_entity_poly.pdbx_seq_one_letter_code
_entity_poly.pdbx_strand_id
1 'polypeptide(L)'
;MANMELIKELREKTGASISYCKEALEATQGDIEKAIEYLRKKGLAQAEKKVGRETRQGIIHSYIHLGGRIGVMIELNCETDFVARTEDFKKLANELCLQIAFDSPKYISRDDVPQEIIEKEKEIIREQLKDMNKPPQVIEKIIEGKLEDFYKRVCLLELPYIRDDKRKVIDIIKDAIAKLGENITIKRFIRFEVGEKE
;
A
#
# COMPACT_ATOMS: atom_id res chain seq x y z
N MET A 1 7.37 19.12 29.70
CA MET A 1 7.66 19.85 28.43
C MET A 1 8.46 18.91 27.53
N ALA A 2 8.05 18.70 26.29
CA ALA A 2 8.78 17.83 25.37
C ALA A 2 10.19 18.41 25.10
N ASN A 3 11.22 17.62 25.32
CA ASN A 3 12.61 18.01 25.08
C ASN A 3 12.82 18.27 23.57
N MET A 4 13.45 19.39 23.21
CA MET A 4 13.70 19.75 21.81
C MET A 4 14.55 18.72 21.07
N GLU A 5 15.45 18.02 21.76
CA GLU A 5 16.25 16.94 21.18
C GLU A 5 15.37 15.73 20.79
N LEU A 6 14.45 15.33 21.66
CA LEU A 6 13.49 14.25 21.36
C LEU A 6 12.55 14.62 20.21
N ILE A 7 12.14 15.89 20.13
CA ILE A 7 11.31 16.36 19.00
C ILE A 7 12.09 16.26 17.68
N LYS A 8 13.37 16.66 17.69
CA LYS A 8 14.24 16.58 16.51
C LYS A 8 14.46 15.13 16.09
N GLU A 9 14.79 14.25 17.02
CA GLU A 9 14.98 12.81 16.77
C GLU A 9 13.71 12.17 16.22
N LEU A 10 12.56 12.41 16.84
CA LEU A 10 11.28 11.85 16.39
C LEU A 10 10.91 12.35 14.99
N ARG A 11 11.20 13.62 14.68
CA ARG A 11 10.97 14.20 13.37
C ARG A 11 11.89 13.61 12.30
N GLU A 12 13.15 13.38 12.61
CA GLU A 12 14.10 12.73 11.69
C GLU A 12 13.66 11.29 11.36
N LYS A 13 13.14 10.57 12.35
CA LYS A 13 12.63 9.19 12.18
C LYS A 13 11.29 9.11 11.43
N THR A 14 10.41 10.08 11.62
CA THR A 14 9.01 9.98 11.15
C THR A 14 8.66 10.94 10.01
N GLY A 15 9.42 12.02 9.83
CA GLY A 15 9.08 13.11 8.92
C GLY A 15 7.87 13.95 9.35
N ALA A 16 7.28 13.69 10.52
CA ALA A 16 6.11 14.41 11.02
C ALA A 16 6.43 15.88 11.35
N SER A 17 5.40 16.73 11.38
CA SER A 17 5.56 18.14 11.76
C SER A 17 6.00 18.27 13.22
N ILE A 18 6.68 19.36 13.54
CA ILE A 18 7.12 19.67 14.92
C ILE A 18 5.95 19.62 15.91
N SER A 19 4.77 20.13 15.50
CA SER A 19 3.56 20.13 16.32
C SER A 19 3.11 18.71 16.65
N TYR A 20 3.08 17.82 15.66
CA TYR A 20 2.70 16.41 15.87
C TYR A 20 3.74 15.64 16.67
N CYS A 21 5.04 15.89 16.47
CA CYS A 21 6.08 15.27 17.27
C CYS A 21 5.97 15.69 18.75
N LYS A 22 5.72 16.98 19.01
CA LYS A 22 5.51 17.49 20.36
C LYS A 22 4.31 16.84 21.05
N GLU A 23 3.17 16.81 20.37
CA GLU A 23 1.95 16.17 20.86
C GLU A 23 2.16 14.68 21.17
N ALA A 24 2.80 13.95 20.26
CA ALA A 24 3.08 12.53 20.43
C ALA A 24 3.99 12.28 21.65
N LEU A 25 5.05 13.06 21.81
CA LEU A 25 5.95 12.93 22.96
C LEU A 25 5.27 13.31 24.28
N GLU A 26 4.40 14.29 24.28
CA GLU A 26 3.59 14.64 25.47
C GLU A 26 2.64 13.50 25.83
N ALA A 27 1.94 12.92 24.85
CA ALA A 27 1.00 11.81 25.06
C ALA A 27 1.70 10.52 25.51
N THR A 28 2.98 10.34 25.17
CA THR A 28 3.75 9.13 25.49
C THR A 28 4.82 9.35 26.55
N GLN A 29 4.78 10.48 27.25
CA GLN A 29 5.71 10.82 28.32
C GLN A 29 7.19 10.80 27.90
N GLY A 30 7.45 11.14 26.63
CA GLY A 30 8.81 11.19 26.07
C GLY A 30 9.33 9.88 25.50
N ASP A 31 8.54 8.80 25.50
CA ASP A 31 8.92 7.52 24.92
C ASP A 31 8.84 7.61 23.39
N ILE A 32 9.99 7.55 22.72
CA ILE A 32 10.12 7.73 21.27
C ILE A 32 9.42 6.61 20.50
N GLU A 33 9.55 5.35 20.93
CA GLU A 33 8.94 4.23 20.22
C GLU A 33 7.41 4.30 20.27
N LYS A 34 6.86 4.58 21.44
CA LYS A 34 5.42 4.82 21.59
C LYS A 34 4.96 6.07 20.86
N ALA A 35 5.79 7.12 20.77
CA ALA A 35 5.48 8.32 20.01
C ALA A 35 5.43 8.05 18.50
N ILE A 36 6.32 7.19 17.97
CA ILE A 36 6.26 6.72 16.57
C ILE A 36 4.93 5.98 16.33
N GLU A 37 4.58 5.06 17.22
CA GLU A 37 3.31 4.32 17.11
C GLU A 37 2.08 5.23 17.19
N TYR A 38 2.10 6.20 18.11
CA TYR A 38 1.06 7.22 18.25
C TYR A 38 0.89 8.03 16.96
N LEU A 39 2.02 8.52 16.40
CA LEU A 39 2.01 9.27 15.14
C LEU A 39 1.49 8.43 13.98
N ARG A 40 1.86 7.15 13.92
CA ARG A 40 1.37 6.23 12.90
C ARG A 40 -0.14 6.03 12.99
N LYS A 41 -0.69 5.74 14.18
CA LYS A 41 -2.15 5.60 14.40
C LYS A 41 -2.90 6.87 14.01
N LYS A 42 -2.37 8.03 14.43
CA LYS A 42 -2.96 9.34 14.11
C LYS A 42 -2.88 9.66 12.60
N GLY A 43 -1.76 9.32 11.97
CA GLY A 43 -1.56 9.49 10.54
C GLY A 43 -2.52 8.65 9.71
N LEU A 44 -2.73 7.39 10.08
CA LEU A 44 -3.71 6.50 9.45
C LEU A 44 -5.13 7.08 9.52
N ALA A 45 -5.55 7.56 10.70
CA ALA A 45 -6.87 8.19 10.86
C ALA A 45 -7.02 9.48 10.03
N GLN A 46 -5.94 10.22 9.80
CA GLN A 46 -5.96 11.40 8.92
C GLN A 46 -5.97 11.00 7.44
N ALA A 47 -5.24 9.96 7.07
CA ALA A 47 -5.25 9.43 5.71
C ALA A 47 -6.66 8.96 5.32
N GLU A 48 -7.35 8.25 6.20
CA GLU A 48 -8.72 7.79 5.97
C GLU A 48 -9.71 8.93 5.68
N LYS A 49 -9.54 10.09 6.33
CA LYS A 49 -10.37 11.29 6.06
C LYS A 49 -10.10 11.92 4.69
N LYS A 50 -9.02 11.55 4.02
CA LYS A 50 -8.63 12.07 2.71
C LYS A 50 -8.98 11.11 1.58
N VAL A 51 -9.20 9.84 1.89
CA VAL A 51 -9.68 8.84 0.92
C VAL A 51 -10.95 9.35 0.25
N GLY A 52 -11.00 9.23 -1.08
CA GLY A 52 -12.13 9.73 -1.89
C GLY A 52 -12.02 11.17 -2.35
N ARG A 53 -11.02 11.96 -1.89
CA ARG A 53 -10.74 13.25 -2.50
C ARG A 53 -10.18 13.05 -3.91
N GLU A 54 -10.57 13.94 -4.81
CA GLU A 54 -10.16 13.86 -6.19
C GLU A 54 -8.64 14.11 -6.35
N THR A 55 -8.00 13.27 -7.16
CA THR A 55 -6.55 13.33 -7.43
C THR A 55 -6.36 13.53 -8.94
N ARG A 56 -6.22 14.81 -9.37
CA ARG A 56 -6.07 15.19 -10.78
C ARG A 56 -4.64 15.49 -11.20
N GLN A 57 -3.72 15.61 -10.25
CA GLN A 57 -2.30 15.84 -10.50
C GLN A 57 -1.53 14.56 -10.20
N GLY A 58 -0.26 14.51 -10.57
CA GLY A 58 0.56 13.32 -10.31
C GLY A 58 1.75 13.22 -11.23
N ILE A 59 2.32 12.02 -11.30
CA ILE A 59 3.43 11.70 -12.20
C ILE A 59 3.22 10.36 -12.89
N ILE A 60 3.80 10.24 -14.08
CA ILE A 60 4.14 8.94 -14.67
C ILE A 60 5.58 8.62 -14.23
N HIS A 61 5.75 7.50 -13.55
CA HIS A 61 7.06 7.02 -13.12
C HIS A 61 7.38 5.68 -13.78
N SER A 62 8.64 5.48 -14.16
CA SER A 62 9.09 4.22 -14.77
C SER A 62 10.27 3.66 -14.00
N TYR A 63 10.33 2.33 -13.95
CA TYR A 63 11.41 1.58 -13.35
C TYR A 63 11.82 0.44 -14.26
N ILE A 64 13.10 0.35 -14.57
CA ILE A 64 13.69 -0.78 -15.29
C ILE A 64 14.56 -1.54 -14.32
N HIS A 65 14.23 -2.81 -14.12
CA HIS A 65 15.00 -3.68 -13.23
C HIS A 65 16.37 -4.02 -13.82
N LEU A 66 17.34 -4.31 -12.94
CA LEU A 66 18.70 -4.68 -13.32
C LEU A 66 18.70 -5.78 -14.39
N GLY A 67 19.48 -5.56 -15.45
CA GLY A 67 19.52 -6.45 -16.61
C GLY A 67 18.48 -6.14 -17.69
N GLY A 68 17.60 -5.14 -17.51
CA GLY A 68 16.71 -4.63 -18.55
C GLY A 68 15.61 -5.60 -19.00
N ARG A 69 15.33 -6.65 -18.23
CA ARG A 69 14.35 -7.69 -18.60
C ARG A 69 12.96 -7.44 -18.06
N ILE A 70 12.82 -6.61 -17.00
CA ILE A 70 11.54 -6.23 -16.41
C ILE A 70 11.46 -4.72 -16.42
N GLY A 71 10.36 -4.19 -16.94
CA GLY A 71 10.04 -2.78 -16.95
C GLY A 71 8.65 -2.53 -16.36
N VAL A 72 8.53 -1.49 -15.54
CA VAL A 72 7.26 -1.06 -14.96
C VAL A 72 7.05 0.42 -15.23
N MET A 73 5.82 0.78 -15.53
CA MET A 73 5.36 2.17 -15.57
C MET A 73 4.11 2.31 -14.72
N ILE A 74 4.06 3.35 -13.89
CA ILE A 74 2.93 3.64 -13.00
C ILE A 74 2.45 5.07 -13.18
N GLU A 75 1.14 5.29 -13.16
CA GLU A 75 0.51 6.60 -12.98
C GLU A 75 0.08 6.72 -11.52
N LEU A 76 0.82 7.56 -10.76
CA LEU A 76 0.55 7.85 -9.35
C LEU A 76 0.03 9.27 -9.24
N ASN A 77 -1.16 9.44 -8.68
CA ASN A 77 -1.87 10.71 -8.63
C ASN A 77 -1.99 11.24 -7.19
N CYS A 78 -2.04 12.57 -7.07
CA CYS A 78 -2.27 13.34 -5.85
C CYS A 78 -3.18 14.55 -6.12
N GLU A 79 -3.49 15.36 -5.09
CA GLU A 79 -4.40 16.49 -5.22
C GLU A 79 -3.75 17.66 -5.98
N THR A 80 -2.46 17.96 -5.72
CA THR A 80 -1.75 19.12 -6.31
C THR A 80 -0.43 18.74 -7.00
N ASP A 81 0.01 19.58 -7.93
CA ASP A 81 1.30 19.46 -8.61
C ASP A 81 2.49 19.75 -7.66
N PHE A 82 2.26 20.49 -6.57
CA PHE A 82 3.28 20.73 -5.56
C PHE A 82 3.71 19.43 -4.90
N VAL A 83 2.77 18.58 -4.48
CA VAL A 83 3.07 17.27 -3.89
C VAL A 83 3.68 16.34 -4.94
N ALA A 84 3.16 16.33 -6.17
CA ALA A 84 3.69 15.52 -7.27
C ALA A 84 5.20 15.73 -7.53
N ARG A 85 5.71 16.94 -7.28
CA ARG A 85 7.13 17.30 -7.49
C ARG A 85 8.05 16.93 -6.33
N THR A 86 7.49 16.56 -5.16
CA THR A 86 8.32 16.24 -3.98
C THR A 86 9.11 14.96 -4.17
N GLU A 87 10.29 14.91 -3.54
CA GLU A 87 11.13 13.70 -3.55
C GLU A 87 10.46 12.53 -2.83
N ASP A 88 9.66 12.80 -1.79
CA ASP A 88 8.92 11.77 -1.06
C ASP A 88 7.85 11.10 -1.95
N PHE A 89 7.16 11.88 -2.80
CA PHE A 89 6.19 11.34 -3.75
C PHE A 89 6.87 10.50 -4.84
N LYS A 90 7.99 10.97 -5.37
CA LYS A 90 8.79 10.21 -6.36
C LYS A 90 9.37 8.93 -5.76
N LYS A 91 9.83 8.97 -4.51
CA LYS A 91 10.28 7.77 -3.79
C LYS A 91 9.15 6.75 -3.64
N LEU A 92 7.95 7.19 -3.27
CA LEU A 92 6.79 6.30 -3.21
C LEU A 92 6.51 5.65 -4.57
N ALA A 93 6.52 6.44 -5.67
CA ALA A 93 6.31 5.91 -7.01
C ALA A 93 7.36 4.85 -7.39
N ASN A 94 8.63 5.08 -7.03
CA ASN A 94 9.71 4.13 -7.25
C ASN A 94 9.53 2.83 -6.43
N GLU A 95 9.16 2.93 -5.15
CA GLU A 95 8.88 1.77 -4.30
C GLU A 95 7.71 0.94 -4.83
N LEU A 96 6.64 1.59 -5.31
CA LEU A 96 5.50 0.91 -5.93
C LEU A 96 5.90 0.22 -7.23
N CYS A 97 6.73 0.85 -8.07
CA CYS A 97 7.25 0.20 -9.28
C CYS A 97 8.12 -1.02 -8.94
N LEU A 98 8.96 -0.93 -7.91
CA LEU A 98 9.77 -2.05 -7.44
C LEU A 98 8.89 -3.21 -6.95
N GLN A 99 7.84 -2.91 -6.19
CA GLN A 99 6.85 -3.90 -5.74
C GLN A 99 6.18 -4.61 -6.93
N ILE A 100 5.72 -3.83 -7.93
CA ILE A 100 5.08 -4.36 -9.14
C ILE A 100 6.05 -5.23 -9.95
N ALA A 101 7.31 -4.82 -10.05
CA ALA A 101 8.33 -5.58 -10.76
C ALA A 101 8.56 -6.96 -10.11
N PHE A 102 8.54 -7.02 -8.78
CA PHE A 102 8.81 -8.22 -7.99
C PHE A 102 7.61 -9.19 -7.95
N ASP A 103 6.43 -8.69 -7.59
CA ASP A 103 5.25 -9.54 -7.31
C ASP A 103 4.31 -9.74 -8.51
N SER A 104 4.49 -8.97 -9.59
CA SER A 104 3.66 -9.08 -10.80
C SER A 104 2.14 -9.05 -10.53
N PRO A 105 1.62 -8.07 -9.75
CA PRO A 105 0.18 -7.98 -9.50
C PRO A 105 -0.57 -7.76 -10.81
N LYS A 106 -1.83 -8.22 -10.86
CA LYS A 106 -2.70 -8.06 -12.03
C LYS A 106 -3.68 -6.90 -11.88
N TYR A 107 -4.01 -6.54 -10.66
CA TYR A 107 -5.01 -5.53 -10.32
C TYR A 107 -4.44 -4.57 -9.28
N ILE A 108 -5.01 -3.37 -9.19
CA ILE A 108 -4.63 -2.41 -8.15
C ILE A 108 -5.29 -2.81 -6.83
N SER A 109 -6.60 -2.98 -6.83
CA SER A 109 -7.43 -3.28 -5.66
C SER A 109 -8.36 -4.49 -5.92
N ARG A 110 -9.10 -4.90 -4.91
CA ARG A 110 -10.13 -5.95 -5.02
C ARG A 110 -11.26 -5.54 -5.96
N ASP A 111 -11.59 -4.25 -5.97
CA ASP A 111 -12.69 -3.70 -6.77
C ASP A 111 -12.38 -3.74 -8.27
N ASP A 112 -11.09 -3.84 -8.64
CA ASP A 112 -10.64 -3.94 -10.01
C ASP A 112 -10.66 -5.38 -10.55
N VAL A 113 -10.87 -6.38 -9.68
CA VAL A 113 -10.92 -7.78 -10.09
C VAL A 113 -12.27 -8.08 -10.75
N PRO A 114 -12.31 -8.52 -12.03
CA PRO A 114 -13.55 -8.84 -12.69
C PRO A 114 -14.32 -9.93 -11.94
N GLN A 115 -15.64 -9.78 -11.85
CA GLN A 115 -16.51 -10.74 -11.15
C GLN A 115 -16.36 -12.16 -11.69
N GLU A 116 -16.16 -12.30 -13.00
CA GLU A 116 -15.94 -13.60 -13.66
C GLU A 116 -14.68 -14.31 -13.13
N ILE A 117 -13.62 -13.56 -12.86
CA ILE A 117 -12.39 -14.10 -12.28
C ILE A 117 -12.61 -14.56 -10.84
N ILE A 118 -13.36 -13.78 -10.06
CA ILE A 118 -13.70 -14.13 -8.68
C ILE A 118 -14.56 -15.43 -8.66
N GLU A 119 -15.58 -15.53 -9.51
CA GLU A 119 -16.42 -16.73 -9.56
C GLU A 119 -15.64 -17.96 -10.04
N LYS A 120 -14.77 -17.79 -11.03
CA LYS A 120 -13.90 -18.86 -11.50
C LYS A 120 -12.96 -19.37 -10.39
N GLU A 121 -12.36 -18.45 -9.63
CA GLU A 121 -11.49 -18.83 -8.50
C GLU A 121 -12.30 -19.57 -7.42
N LYS A 122 -13.52 -19.11 -7.10
CA LYS A 122 -14.43 -19.81 -6.19
C LYS A 122 -14.78 -21.21 -6.66
N GLU A 123 -15.03 -21.40 -7.96
CA GLU A 123 -15.29 -22.73 -8.54
C GLU A 123 -14.09 -23.66 -8.39
N ILE A 124 -12.88 -23.15 -8.69
CA ILE A 124 -11.64 -23.91 -8.50
C ILE A 124 -11.47 -24.33 -7.04
N ILE A 125 -11.72 -23.39 -6.11
CA ILE A 125 -11.63 -23.67 -4.68
C ILE A 125 -12.67 -24.71 -4.26
N ARG A 126 -13.92 -24.61 -4.72
CA ARG A 126 -14.98 -25.58 -4.43
C ARG A 126 -14.63 -26.99 -4.92
N GLU A 127 -14.07 -27.09 -6.13
CA GLU A 127 -13.64 -28.38 -6.68
C GLU A 127 -12.50 -29.00 -5.84
N GLN A 128 -11.54 -28.19 -5.37
CA GLN A 128 -10.49 -28.65 -4.45
C GLN A 128 -11.01 -29.15 -3.09
N LEU A 129 -12.19 -28.68 -2.68
CA LEU A 129 -12.80 -29.01 -1.39
C LEU A 129 -13.87 -30.12 -1.50
N LYS A 130 -14.16 -30.63 -2.69
CA LYS A 130 -15.26 -31.53 -2.98
C LYS A 130 -15.21 -32.84 -2.17
N ASP A 131 -13.99 -33.35 -1.97
CA ASP A 131 -13.77 -34.60 -1.21
C ASP A 131 -13.65 -34.37 0.32
N MET A 132 -13.73 -33.11 0.74
CA MET A 132 -13.70 -32.78 2.17
C MET A 132 -15.09 -32.97 2.78
N ASN A 133 -15.24 -34.00 3.61
CA ASN A 133 -16.47 -34.30 4.35
C ASN A 133 -16.69 -33.29 5.50
N LYS A 134 -16.91 -31.98 5.15
CA LYS A 134 -17.12 -30.89 6.10
C LYS A 134 -18.52 -30.28 5.95
N PRO A 135 -19.08 -29.73 7.02
CA PRO A 135 -20.34 -29.00 6.95
C PRO A 135 -20.27 -27.82 5.95
N PRO A 136 -21.37 -27.52 5.22
CA PRO A 136 -21.39 -26.44 4.23
C PRO A 136 -20.90 -25.09 4.75
N GLN A 137 -21.23 -24.73 5.99
CA GLN A 137 -20.77 -23.48 6.63
C GLN A 137 -19.25 -23.43 6.84
N VAL A 138 -18.61 -24.58 7.04
CA VAL A 138 -17.13 -24.67 7.18
C VAL A 138 -16.49 -24.53 5.80
N ILE A 139 -17.10 -25.12 4.77
CA ILE A 139 -16.65 -25.01 3.38
C ILE A 139 -16.66 -23.54 2.93
N GLU A 140 -17.76 -22.80 3.17
CA GLU A 140 -17.85 -21.38 2.82
C GLU A 140 -16.77 -20.54 3.50
N LYS A 141 -16.49 -20.76 4.79
CA LYS A 141 -15.39 -20.07 5.48
C LYS A 141 -14.01 -20.38 4.89
N ILE A 142 -13.81 -21.61 4.42
CA ILE A 142 -12.55 -21.98 3.76
C ILE A 142 -12.44 -21.28 2.40
N ILE A 143 -13.55 -21.17 1.65
CA ILE A 143 -13.60 -20.45 0.38
C ILE A 143 -13.27 -18.98 0.60
N GLU A 144 -13.90 -18.33 1.58
CA GLU A 144 -13.60 -16.94 1.94
C GLU A 144 -12.13 -16.76 2.28
N GLY A 145 -11.55 -17.62 3.11
CA GLY A 145 -10.13 -17.57 3.48
C GLY A 145 -9.19 -17.73 2.28
N LYS A 146 -9.47 -18.69 1.39
CA LYS A 146 -8.70 -18.90 0.16
C LYS A 146 -8.85 -17.73 -0.84
N LEU A 147 -10.02 -17.10 -0.88
CA LEU A 147 -10.25 -15.91 -1.70
C LEU A 147 -9.49 -14.71 -1.17
N GLU A 148 -9.36 -14.55 0.16
CA GLU A 148 -8.47 -13.56 0.77
C GLU A 148 -7.01 -13.79 0.34
N ASP A 149 -6.55 -15.04 0.32
CA ASP A 149 -5.19 -15.36 -0.14
C ASP A 149 -5.01 -15.14 -1.65
N PHE A 150 -6.07 -15.31 -2.45
CA PHE A 150 -6.08 -14.94 -3.85
C PHE A 150 -5.87 -13.42 -4.02
N TYR A 151 -6.65 -12.59 -3.32
CA TYR A 151 -6.48 -11.13 -3.38
C TYR A 151 -5.07 -10.69 -2.98
N LYS A 152 -4.49 -11.29 -1.95
CA LYS A 152 -3.10 -11.02 -1.53
C LYS A 152 -2.04 -11.39 -2.56
N ARG A 153 -2.38 -12.18 -3.57
CA ARG A 153 -1.45 -12.53 -4.66
C ARG A 153 -1.61 -11.67 -5.90
N VAL A 154 -2.84 -11.19 -6.18
CA VAL A 154 -3.15 -10.55 -7.46
C VAL A 154 -3.41 -9.04 -7.35
N CYS A 155 -3.74 -8.53 -6.15
CA CYS A 155 -4.06 -7.11 -5.93
C CYS A 155 -2.89 -6.38 -5.29
N LEU A 156 -2.34 -5.38 -5.98
CA LEU A 156 -1.19 -4.59 -5.53
C LEU A 156 -1.36 -4.05 -4.10
N LEU A 157 -2.53 -3.48 -3.79
CA LEU A 157 -2.78 -2.87 -2.48
C LEU A 157 -2.83 -3.89 -1.32
N GLU A 158 -3.12 -5.16 -1.63
CA GLU A 158 -3.22 -6.25 -0.64
C GLU A 158 -1.90 -6.99 -0.44
N LEU A 159 -0.93 -6.83 -1.34
CA LEU A 159 0.36 -7.49 -1.25
C LEU A 159 1.11 -7.10 0.03
N PRO A 160 1.85 -8.05 0.65
CA PRO A 160 2.85 -7.71 1.64
C PRO A 160 3.89 -6.77 1.03
N TYR A 161 4.29 -5.75 1.77
CA TYR A 161 5.28 -4.81 1.26
C TYR A 161 6.68 -5.45 1.21
N ILE A 162 7.34 -5.34 0.07
CA ILE A 162 8.62 -6.01 -0.22
C ILE A 162 9.74 -5.75 0.80
N ARG A 163 9.70 -4.62 1.53
CA ARG A 163 10.71 -4.28 2.55
C ARG A 163 10.28 -4.61 3.98
N ASP A 164 8.98 -4.90 4.18
CA ASP A 164 8.42 -5.23 5.49
C ASP A 164 7.13 -6.04 5.28
N ASP A 165 7.24 -7.35 5.33
CA ASP A 165 6.15 -8.31 5.07
C ASP A 165 5.02 -8.27 6.10
N LYS A 166 5.22 -7.58 7.24
CA LYS A 166 4.18 -7.34 8.24
C LYS A 166 3.22 -6.22 7.87
N ARG A 167 3.53 -5.50 6.79
CA ARG A 167 2.77 -4.36 6.29
C ARG A 167 2.28 -4.65 4.87
N LYS A 168 1.14 -4.08 4.52
CA LYS A 168 0.64 -4.14 3.15
C LYS A 168 1.08 -2.90 2.36
N VAL A 169 1.07 -3.00 1.04
CA VAL A 169 1.32 -1.86 0.14
C VAL A 169 0.39 -0.68 0.44
N ILE A 170 -0.89 -0.94 0.73
CA ILE A 170 -1.85 0.11 1.11
C ILE A 170 -1.41 0.89 2.36
N ASP A 171 -0.71 0.26 3.30
CA ASP A 171 -0.23 0.94 4.51
C ASP A 171 0.88 1.94 4.18
N ILE A 172 1.71 1.64 3.19
CA ILE A 172 2.77 2.53 2.71
C ILE A 172 2.17 3.77 2.03
N ILE A 173 1.11 3.58 1.24
CA ILE A 173 0.37 4.70 0.63
C ILE A 173 -0.29 5.55 1.71
N LYS A 174 -0.94 4.96 2.71
CA LYS A 174 -1.54 5.68 3.84
C LYS A 174 -0.52 6.48 4.63
N ASP A 175 0.67 5.94 4.87
CA ASP A 175 1.76 6.68 5.51
C ASP A 175 2.21 7.88 4.66
N ALA A 176 2.30 7.72 3.33
CA ALA A 176 2.62 8.82 2.43
C ALA A 176 1.52 9.90 2.43
N ILE A 177 0.24 9.53 2.43
CA ILE A 177 -0.90 10.45 2.58
C ILE A 177 -0.81 11.22 3.90
N ALA A 178 -0.48 10.54 5.00
CA ALA A 178 -0.31 11.16 6.29
C ALA A 178 0.85 12.17 6.30
N LYS A 179 1.97 11.82 5.67
CA LYS A 179 3.18 12.63 5.58
C LYS A 179 3.02 13.84 4.66
N LEU A 180 2.49 13.61 3.44
CA LEU A 180 2.38 14.63 2.40
C LEU A 180 1.13 15.50 2.53
N GLY A 181 0.15 15.03 3.28
CA GLY A 181 -1.04 15.81 3.56
C GLY A 181 -2.11 15.79 2.48
N GLU A 182 -1.96 15.01 1.42
CA GLU A 182 -2.89 14.89 0.30
C GLU A 182 -3.30 13.44 0.07
N ASN A 183 -4.46 13.23 -0.56
CA ASN A 183 -4.86 11.92 -1.05
C ASN A 183 -3.91 11.47 -2.17
N ILE A 184 -3.57 10.19 -2.18
CA ILE A 184 -2.69 9.58 -3.18
C ILE A 184 -3.38 8.32 -3.71
N THR A 185 -3.45 8.20 -5.03
CA THR A 185 -4.08 7.06 -5.71
C THR A 185 -3.21 6.53 -6.83
N ILE A 186 -3.19 5.22 -6.98
CA ILE A 186 -2.64 4.58 -8.17
C ILE A 186 -3.75 4.56 -9.21
N LYS A 187 -3.54 5.23 -10.35
CA LYS A 187 -4.53 5.27 -11.44
C LYS A 187 -4.44 4.02 -12.30
N ARG A 188 -3.22 3.63 -12.66
CA ARG A 188 -2.91 2.45 -13.46
C ARG A 188 -1.42 2.12 -13.41
N PHE A 189 -1.09 0.91 -13.77
CA PHE A 189 0.29 0.50 -14.04
C PHE A 189 0.35 -0.47 -15.21
N ILE A 190 1.54 -0.65 -15.75
CA ILE A 190 1.84 -1.70 -16.70
C ILE A 190 3.21 -2.31 -16.36
N ARG A 191 3.32 -3.61 -16.51
CA ARG A 191 4.55 -4.37 -16.34
C ARG A 191 4.85 -5.12 -17.62
N PHE A 192 6.11 -5.09 -18.02
CA PHE A 192 6.63 -5.90 -19.12
C PHE A 192 7.76 -6.79 -18.62
N GLU A 193 7.80 -8.00 -19.10
CA GLU A 193 8.89 -8.93 -18.87
C GLU A 193 9.28 -9.61 -20.17
N VAL A 194 10.59 -9.66 -20.45
CA VAL A 194 11.12 -10.29 -21.66
C VAL A 194 10.82 -11.79 -21.66
N GLY A 195 10.04 -12.24 -22.63
CA GLY A 195 9.64 -13.65 -22.79
C GLY A 195 8.30 -13.98 -22.11
N GLU A 196 7.61 -13.03 -21.47
CA GLU A 196 6.24 -13.20 -21.01
C GLU A 196 5.32 -13.42 -22.23
N LYS A 197 4.44 -14.43 -22.15
CA LYS A 197 3.42 -14.66 -23.17
C LYS A 197 2.23 -13.75 -22.91
N GLU A 198 1.76 -13.10 -23.96
CA GLU A 198 0.51 -12.33 -23.93
C GLU A 198 -0.72 -13.20 -23.59
#